data_a44fa967ba166974298620fec946d6ec
#
_entry.id   a44fa967ba166974298620fec946d6ec
#
_cell.length_a   1.000
_cell.length_b   1.000
_cell.length_c   1.000
_cell.angle_alpha   90.00
_cell.angle_beta   90.00
_cell.angle_gamma   90.00
#
_symmetry.space_group_name_H-M   'P 1'
#
loop_
_entity.id
_entity.type
_entity.pdbx_description
1 polymer ?
#
loop_
_entity_poly.entity_id
_entity_poly.type
_entity_poly.pdbx_seq_one_letter_code
_entity_poly.pdbx_strand_id
1 'polypeptide(L)'
;MIELKTVFAEYLPAKEKYGRVPRNVEIPSLVEAIRKSIPGFFLECVERSGYISTEWLTKGSIGEPNRTFAHVPWVAIFKRSITKSALEGYYIVLLFSEDMSSVYLTLNQAFTAFETRYGSFDLAYRKLQDCAQQAVLELGPVPEGFTTGPIDLRTNGTLSTGYEFGSIWAKEYFADDLPSQAKLENDVRILLQAYSELWEKYPHSLVDANTEISNDEFVKAVEATLKTVPKEPSTNGPQPPPRKIKSSGREVFSRSANVSARAISMSNGVCALSGGAGVHSSFLWKKTGMTYVEAHHLVPLSKQGQFPHSLDVEENIVALCANCHRLLHHARADQKNDPLRFLWQLRKNDLAARGLVVELNELKKMYGKLADED
;
A
#
# COMPACT_ATOMS: atom_id res chain seq x y z
N MET A 1 4.40 -26.20 20.81
CA MET A 1 3.57 -25.23 21.58
C MET A 1 2.11 -25.67 21.59
N ILE A 2 1.47 -25.74 22.79
CA ILE A 2 0.07 -26.14 22.95
C ILE A 2 -0.85 -25.15 22.19
N GLU A 3 -0.54 -23.89 22.23
CA GLU A 3 -1.31 -22.77 21.60
C GLU A 3 -1.43 -22.92 20.09
N LEU A 4 -0.35 -23.32 19.39
CA LEU A 4 -0.44 -23.60 17.95
C LEU A 4 -1.35 -24.78 17.66
N LYS A 5 -1.26 -25.85 18.45
CA LYS A 5 -2.16 -27.03 18.35
C LYS A 5 -3.62 -26.64 18.52
N THR A 6 -3.91 -25.76 19.48
CA THR A 6 -5.26 -25.22 19.70
C THR A 6 -5.78 -24.50 18.46
N VAL A 7 -4.96 -23.62 17.83
CA VAL A 7 -5.39 -22.90 16.62
C VAL A 7 -5.69 -23.88 15.49
N PHE A 8 -4.80 -24.84 15.21
CA PHE A 8 -5.01 -25.84 14.15
C PHE A 8 -6.26 -26.70 14.40
N ALA A 9 -6.51 -27.10 15.64
CA ALA A 9 -7.63 -27.97 15.98
C ALA A 9 -8.99 -27.25 15.99
N GLU A 10 -9.02 -25.97 16.40
CA GLU A 10 -10.26 -25.25 16.69
C GLU A 10 -10.70 -24.25 15.63
N TYR A 11 -9.79 -23.74 14.76
CA TYR A 11 -10.11 -22.63 13.88
C TYR A 11 -11.17 -22.98 12.82
N LEU A 12 -10.97 -24.03 12.03
CA LEU A 12 -11.93 -24.44 11.00
C LEU A 12 -13.27 -24.92 11.59
N PRO A 13 -13.31 -25.75 12.63
CA PRO A 13 -14.56 -26.08 13.29
C PRO A 13 -15.34 -24.87 13.81
N ALA A 14 -14.62 -23.86 14.38
CA ALA A 14 -15.27 -22.63 14.83
C ALA A 14 -15.80 -21.80 13.65
N LYS A 15 -15.03 -21.68 12.57
CA LYS A 15 -15.44 -20.96 11.35
C LYS A 15 -16.69 -21.59 10.71
N GLU A 16 -16.73 -22.93 10.65
CA GLU A 16 -17.87 -23.67 10.12
C GLU A 16 -19.11 -23.53 11.01
N LYS A 17 -18.95 -23.72 12.32
CA LYS A 17 -20.04 -23.65 13.27
C LYS A 17 -20.70 -22.30 13.39
N TYR A 18 -19.92 -21.23 13.41
CA TYR A 18 -20.42 -19.88 13.72
C TYR A 18 -20.55 -18.98 12.49
N GLY A 19 -19.86 -19.22 11.38
CA GLY A 19 -19.82 -18.38 10.18
C GLY A 19 -19.25 -16.97 10.41
N ARG A 20 -19.39 -16.44 11.64
CA ARG A 20 -18.82 -15.18 12.09
C ARG A 20 -18.20 -15.33 13.47
N VAL A 21 -17.13 -14.55 13.73
CA VAL A 21 -16.48 -14.53 15.05
C VAL A 21 -17.51 -14.12 16.12
N PRO A 22 -17.77 -14.97 17.13
CA PRO A 22 -18.79 -14.70 18.15
C PRO A 22 -18.46 -13.45 18.98
N ARG A 23 -19.48 -12.73 19.45
CA ARG A 23 -19.27 -11.52 20.31
C ARG A 23 -18.87 -11.91 21.73
N ASN A 24 -19.44 -12.97 22.26
CA ASN A 24 -19.15 -13.51 23.57
C ASN A 24 -18.45 -14.84 23.40
N VAL A 25 -17.51 -15.08 24.24
CA VAL A 25 -16.47 -16.09 24.30
C VAL A 25 -17.00 -17.53 24.19
N GLU A 26 -17.52 -17.88 23.02
CA GLU A 26 -17.91 -19.27 22.72
C GLU A 26 -16.73 -20.12 22.17
N ILE A 27 -15.59 -19.44 21.90
CA ILE A 27 -14.32 -20.04 21.44
C ILE A 27 -13.14 -19.53 22.30
N PRO A 28 -13.21 -19.73 23.65
CA PRO A 28 -12.27 -19.06 24.57
C PRO A 28 -10.82 -19.48 24.36
N SER A 29 -10.56 -20.78 24.13
CA SER A 29 -9.22 -21.33 23.90
C SER A 29 -8.58 -20.76 22.64
N LEU A 30 -9.33 -20.68 21.54
CA LEU A 30 -8.87 -20.11 20.26
C LEU A 30 -8.56 -18.61 20.39
N VAL A 31 -9.46 -17.87 21.04
CA VAL A 31 -9.27 -16.42 21.27
C VAL A 31 -8.10 -16.17 22.20
N GLU A 32 -7.95 -16.94 23.27
CA GLU A 32 -6.82 -16.85 24.20
C GLU A 32 -5.50 -17.15 23.47
N ALA A 33 -5.44 -18.21 22.66
CA ALA A 33 -4.24 -18.58 21.91
C ALA A 33 -3.80 -17.46 20.96
N ILE A 34 -4.70 -16.99 20.08
CA ILE A 34 -4.33 -16.01 19.04
C ILE A 34 -4.16 -14.60 19.59
N ARG A 35 -5.00 -14.17 20.56
CA ARG A 35 -5.00 -12.77 20.99
C ARG A 35 -4.16 -12.49 22.23
N LYS A 36 -3.74 -13.52 22.99
CA LYS A 36 -2.98 -13.33 24.22
C LYS A 36 -1.75 -14.22 24.33
N SER A 37 -1.92 -15.57 24.27
CA SER A 37 -0.82 -16.47 24.62
C SER A 37 0.32 -16.42 23.60
N ILE A 38 0.03 -16.52 22.29
CA ILE A 38 1.05 -16.40 21.24
C ILE A 38 1.64 -14.98 21.18
N PRO A 39 0.85 -13.87 21.23
CA PRO A 39 1.38 -12.53 21.39
C PRO A 39 2.26 -12.34 22.63
N GLY A 40 1.87 -12.90 23.78
CA GLY A 40 2.67 -12.88 25.01
C GLY A 40 4.02 -13.56 24.84
N PHE A 41 4.02 -14.78 24.29
CA PHE A 41 5.25 -15.50 23.96
C PHE A 41 6.16 -14.71 22.99
N PHE A 42 5.59 -14.05 21.99
CA PHE A 42 6.38 -13.22 21.09
C PHE A 42 6.99 -12.01 21.78
N LEU A 43 6.29 -11.40 22.73
CA LEU A 43 6.84 -10.31 23.53
C LEU A 43 8.00 -10.78 24.42
N GLU A 44 7.90 -11.97 25.02
CA GLU A 44 9.01 -12.60 25.73
C GLU A 44 10.21 -12.88 24.82
N CYS A 45 10.00 -13.34 23.57
CA CYS A 45 11.07 -13.53 22.58
C CYS A 45 11.79 -12.20 22.29
N VAL A 46 11.05 -11.10 22.15
CA VAL A 46 11.60 -9.75 21.98
C VAL A 46 12.51 -9.37 23.15
N GLU A 47 12.06 -9.55 24.40
CA GLU A 47 12.80 -9.24 25.61
C GLU A 47 14.07 -10.11 25.74
N ARG A 48 13.93 -11.43 25.53
CA ARG A 48 15.07 -12.36 25.57
C ARG A 48 16.09 -12.13 24.47
N SER A 49 15.68 -11.47 23.38
CA SER A 49 16.57 -11.04 22.30
C SER A 49 17.29 -9.71 22.61
N GLY A 50 17.08 -9.12 23.79
CA GLY A 50 17.73 -7.92 24.25
C GLY A 50 17.07 -6.60 23.80
N TYR A 51 15.85 -6.65 23.26
CA TYR A 51 15.11 -5.46 22.86
C TYR A 51 14.21 -4.95 23.97
N ILE A 52 13.95 -3.65 23.99
CA ILE A 52 13.06 -2.99 24.95
C ILE A 52 11.61 -3.25 24.56
N SER A 53 10.87 -4.08 25.33
CA SER A 53 9.52 -4.54 25.00
C SER A 53 8.52 -3.40 24.73
N THR A 54 8.63 -2.27 25.42
CA THR A 54 7.75 -1.10 25.24
C THR A 54 7.84 -0.46 23.85
N GLU A 55 8.91 -0.71 23.09
CA GLU A 55 9.06 -0.26 21.71
C GLU A 55 8.36 -1.18 20.71
N TRP A 56 7.81 -2.29 21.16
CA TRP A 56 7.18 -3.30 20.34
C TRP A 56 5.70 -3.42 20.64
N LEU A 57 4.98 -4.02 19.71
CA LEU A 57 3.57 -4.37 19.84
C LEU A 57 3.36 -5.77 19.26
N THR A 58 2.74 -6.63 20.01
CA THR A 58 2.31 -7.95 19.53
C THR A 58 0.79 -7.99 19.45
N LYS A 59 0.25 -8.54 18.39
CA LYS A 59 -1.19 -8.60 18.16
C LYS A 59 -1.56 -9.80 17.31
N GLY A 60 -2.65 -10.49 17.67
CA GLY A 60 -3.25 -11.53 16.83
C GLY A 60 -4.64 -11.17 16.32
N SER A 61 -5.02 -11.73 15.16
CA SER A 61 -6.34 -11.56 14.56
C SER A 61 -6.91 -12.89 14.05
N ILE A 62 -8.17 -13.12 14.36
CA ILE A 62 -8.99 -14.24 13.85
C ILE A 62 -10.01 -13.78 12.81
N GLY A 63 -10.02 -12.49 12.49
CA GLY A 63 -10.95 -11.81 11.58
C GLY A 63 -11.64 -10.63 12.24
N GLU A 64 -11.17 -9.41 11.94
CA GLU A 64 -11.74 -8.13 12.39
C GLU A 64 -11.46 -7.06 11.31
N PRO A 65 -12.25 -5.98 11.24
CA PRO A 65 -13.28 -5.51 12.19
C PRO A 65 -14.67 -6.08 11.97
N ASN A 66 -14.97 -6.72 10.85
CA ASN A 66 -16.32 -7.09 10.44
C ASN A 66 -16.84 -8.39 11.07
N ARG A 67 -16.12 -8.96 12.04
CA ARG A 67 -16.44 -10.25 12.67
C ARG A 67 -16.52 -11.43 11.69
N THR A 68 -16.02 -11.29 10.48
CA THR A 68 -15.83 -12.40 9.54
C THR A 68 -14.54 -13.12 9.94
N PHE A 69 -14.56 -14.45 10.00
CA PHE A 69 -13.33 -15.21 10.17
C PHE A 69 -12.36 -14.88 9.03
N ALA A 70 -11.10 -14.64 9.36
CA ALA A 70 -10.07 -14.41 8.35
C ALA A 70 -9.90 -15.64 7.45
N HIS A 71 -9.50 -15.47 6.20
CA HIS A 71 -9.00 -16.59 5.39
C HIS A 71 -7.72 -17.14 6.02
N VAL A 72 -6.84 -16.23 6.43
CA VAL A 72 -5.55 -16.51 7.06
C VAL A 72 -5.51 -15.80 8.41
N PRO A 73 -5.76 -16.50 9.55
CA PRO A 73 -5.54 -15.92 10.87
C PRO A 73 -4.04 -15.72 11.12
N TRP A 74 -3.71 -14.72 11.94
CA TRP A 74 -2.32 -14.33 12.11
C TRP A 74 -2.01 -13.80 13.51
N VAL A 75 -0.71 -13.87 13.87
CA VAL A 75 -0.14 -13.17 15.04
C VAL A 75 1.14 -12.46 14.63
N ALA A 76 1.23 -11.16 14.89
CA ALA A 76 2.33 -10.32 14.41
C ALA A 76 3.11 -9.63 15.54
N ILE A 77 4.37 -9.32 15.23
CA ILE A 77 5.28 -8.51 16.03
C ILE A 77 5.59 -7.24 15.23
N PHE A 78 5.24 -6.10 15.77
CA PHE A 78 5.44 -4.78 15.17
C PHE A 78 6.48 -3.99 15.95
N LYS A 79 7.45 -3.37 15.28
CA LYS A 79 8.27 -2.30 15.84
C LYS A 79 7.46 -1.01 15.75
N ARG A 80 7.15 -0.38 16.90
CA ARG A 80 6.26 0.80 16.97
C ARG A 80 6.74 2.00 16.17
N SER A 81 8.04 2.12 15.91
CA SER A 81 8.62 3.18 15.06
C SER A 81 8.41 2.92 13.56
N ILE A 82 8.18 1.65 13.14
CA ILE A 82 7.91 1.27 11.76
C ILE A 82 6.41 1.27 11.50
N THR A 83 5.67 0.49 12.29
CA THR A 83 4.22 0.37 12.15
C THR A 83 3.57 -0.14 13.45
N LYS A 84 2.27 0.12 13.57
CA LYS A 84 1.40 -0.43 14.64
C LYS A 84 0.24 -1.25 14.05
N SER A 85 0.29 -1.51 12.75
CA SER A 85 -0.80 -2.10 11.97
C SER A 85 -0.26 -3.02 10.88
N ALA A 86 -0.99 -4.07 10.56
CA ALA A 86 -0.72 -4.94 9.42
C ALA A 86 -1.08 -4.29 8.06
N LEU A 87 -1.59 -3.06 8.05
CA LEU A 87 -1.99 -2.33 6.83
C LEU A 87 -0.85 -1.54 6.19
N GLU A 88 0.24 -1.30 6.94
CA GLU A 88 1.39 -0.49 6.48
C GLU A 88 2.71 -1.01 7.05
N GLY A 89 3.81 -0.62 6.39
CA GLY A 89 5.16 -1.00 6.81
C GLY A 89 5.50 -2.46 6.56
N TYR A 90 6.37 -3.00 7.41
CA TYR A 90 6.77 -4.41 7.42
C TYR A 90 6.93 -4.90 8.86
N TYR A 91 6.80 -6.21 9.08
CA TYR A 91 6.68 -6.79 10.40
C TYR A 91 6.96 -8.29 10.38
N ILE A 92 7.25 -8.87 11.54
CA ILE A 92 7.30 -10.33 11.68
C ILE A 92 5.88 -10.82 11.94
N VAL A 93 5.49 -11.92 11.29
CA VAL A 93 4.14 -12.47 11.44
C VAL A 93 4.12 -13.99 11.34
N LEU A 94 3.26 -14.60 12.13
CA LEU A 94 2.86 -15.97 12.04
C LEU A 94 1.55 -16.03 11.26
N LEU A 95 1.54 -16.64 10.08
CA LEU A 95 0.41 -16.75 9.15
C LEU A 95 -0.03 -18.21 9.07
N PHE A 96 -1.24 -18.52 9.49
CA PHE A 96 -1.78 -19.88 9.36
C PHE A 96 -2.35 -20.06 7.95
N SER A 97 -2.04 -21.18 7.29
CA SER A 97 -2.64 -21.50 5.98
C SER A 97 -4.17 -21.60 6.08
N GLU A 98 -4.89 -21.28 5.00
CA GLU A 98 -6.36 -21.27 5.01
C GLU A 98 -6.96 -22.64 5.35
N ASP A 99 -6.30 -23.72 4.95
CA ASP A 99 -6.68 -25.11 5.22
C ASP A 99 -6.21 -25.64 6.58
N MET A 100 -5.51 -24.82 7.37
CA MET A 100 -4.92 -25.21 8.66
C MET A 100 -3.95 -26.39 8.59
N SER A 101 -3.29 -26.63 7.47
CA SER A 101 -2.28 -27.68 7.34
C SER A 101 -0.88 -27.23 7.76
N SER A 102 -0.60 -25.93 7.74
CA SER A 102 0.68 -25.36 8.16
C SER A 102 0.57 -23.92 8.65
N VAL A 103 1.68 -23.42 9.21
CA VAL A 103 1.84 -22.03 9.63
C VAL A 103 3.22 -21.53 9.21
N TYR A 104 3.28 -20.31 8.66
CA TYR A 104 4.51 -19.65 8.29
C TYR A 104 4.92 -18.60 9.31
N LEU A 105 6.13 -18.70 9.84
CA LEU A 105 6.79 -17.60 10.54
C LEU A 105 7.60 -16.82 9.51
N THR A 106 7.24 -15.55 9.26
CA THR A 106 7.83 -14.74 8.18
C THR A 106 8.09 -13.31 8.59
N LEU A 107 9.16 -12.72 8.08
CA LEU A 107 9.34 -11.28 7.96
C LEU A 107 8.59 -10.86 6.68
N ASN A 108 7.57 -10.02 6.81
CA ASN A 108 6.59 -9.78 5.75
C ASN A 108 6.25 -8.28 5.62
N GLN A 109 5.65 -7.91 4.52
CA GLN A 109 5.26 -6.55 4.19
C GLN A 109 3.74 -6.38 4.14
N ALA A 110 3.26 -5.18 4.45
CA ALA A 110 1.85 -4.84 4.40
C ALA A 110 1.37 -4.65 2.95
N PHE A 111 0.56 -5.56 2.44
CA PHE A 111 -0.01 -5.49 1.09
C PHE A 111 -0.86 -4.23 0.83
N THR A 112 -1.67 -3.80 1.81
CA THR A 112 -2.59 -2.66 1.66
C THR A 112 -1.88 -1.36 1.27
N ALA A 113 -0.65 -1.15 1.76
CA ALA A 113 0.15 0.01 1.38
C ALA A 113 0.50 0.00 -0.13
N PHE A 114 0.80 -1.18 -0.68
CA PHE A 114 1.08 -1.37 -2.12
C PHE A 114 -0.20 -1.25 -2.96
N GLU A 115 -1.29 -1.88 -2.53
CA GLU A 115 -2.59 -1.75 -3.19
C GLU A 115 -3.03 -0.29 -3.30
N THR A 116 -2.98 0.45 -2.20
CA THR A 116 -3.32 1.88 -2.17
C THR A 116 -2.45 2.70 -3.11
N ARG A 117 -1.15 2.38 -3.18
CA ARG A 117 -0.20 3.12 -4.00
C ARG A 117 -0.34 2.82 -5.49
N TYR A 118 -0.49 1.55 -5.84
CA TYR A 118 -0.40 1.09 -7.24
C TYR A 118 -1.76 0.88 -7.90
N GLY A 119 -2.87 0.81 -7.15
CA GLY A 119 -4.24 0.78 -7.65
C GLY A 119 -4.64 -0.48 -8.45
N SER A 120 -3.71 -1.41 -8.64
CA SER A 120 -3.93 -2.69 -9.33
C SER A 120 -3.31 -3.82 -8.52
N PHE A 121 -4.07 -4.88 -8.29
CA PHE A 121 -3.57 -6.04 -7.55
C PHE A 121 -2.33 -6.65 -8.20
N ASP A 122 -2.36 -6.88 -9.51
CA ASP A 122 -1.23 -7.47 -10.24
C ASP A 122 0.05 -6.63 -10.15
N LEU A 123 -0.08 -5.31 -10.21
CA LEU A 123 1.05 -4.42 -10.07
C LEU A 123 1.50 -4.34 -8.61
N ALA A 124 0.56 -4.29 -7.67
CA ALA A 124 0.86 -4.28 -6.24
C ALA A 124 1.61 -5.55 -5.82
N TYR A 125 1.19 -6.74 -6.28
CA TYR A 125 1.87 -8.00 -6.02
C TYR A 125 3.29 -8.03 -6.59
N ARG A 126 3.49 -7.60 -7.84
CA ARG A 126 4.83 -7.53 -8.45
C ARG A 126 5.75 -6.58 -7.67
N LYS A 127 5.27 -5.39 -7.35
CA LYS A 127 6.07 -4.40 -6.59
C LYS A 127 6.35 -4.83 -5.16
N LEU A 128 5.41 -5.52 -4.53
CA LEU A 128 5.58 -6.14 -3.22
C LEU A 128 6.69 -7.20 -3.27
N GLN A 129 6.69 -8.04 -4.30
CA GLN A 129 7.71 -9.06 -4.54
C GLN A 129 9.07 -8.44 -4.88
N ASP A 130 9.11 -7.39 -5.72
CA ASP A 130 10.35 -6.65 -6.03
C ASP A 130 10.98 -6.10 -4.74
N CYS A 131 10.17 -5.50 -3.86
CA CYS A 131 10.65 -5.00 -2.56
C CYS A 131 11.11 -6.13 -1.63
N ALA A 132 10.42 -7.28 -1.63
CA ALA A 132 10.85 -8.45 -0.86
C ALA A 132 12.21 -8.96 -1.35
N GLN A 133 12.41 -9.07 -2.67
CA GLN A 133 13.69 -9.48 -3.26
C GLN A 133 14.82 -8.50 -2.92
N GLN A 134 14.54 -7.18 -2.98
CA GLN A 134 15.51 -6.18 -2.58
C GLN A 134 15.89 -6.33 -1.10
N ALA A 135 14.92 -6.55 -0.21
CA ALA A 135 15.18 -6.78 1.20
C ALA A 135 16.01 -8.05 1.44
N VAL A 136 15.77 -9.12 0.68
CA VAL A 136 16.58 -10.35 0.72
C VAL A 136 18.05 -10.06 0.34
N LEU A 137 18.27 -9.29 -0.72
CA LEU A 137 19.63 -8.90 -1.15
C LEU A 137 20.36 -8.07 -0.08
N GLU A 138 19.64 -7.18 0.61
CA GLU A 138 20.19 -6.35 1.68
C GLU A 138 20.53 -7.16 2.94
N LEU A 139 19.74 -8.17 3.27
CA LEU A 139 19.94 -9.04 4.43
C LEU A 139 21.06 -10.07 4.20
N GLY A 140 21.39 -10.38 2.94
CA GLY A 140 22.43 -11.32 2.59
C GLY A 140 22.02 -12.80 2.71
N PRO A 141 22.89 -13.70 3.20
CA PRO A 141 22.63 -15.14 3.18
C PRO A 141 21.37 -15.53 3.97
N VAL A 142 20.55 -16.36 3.35
CA VAL A 142 19.31 -16.88 3.99
C VAL A 142 19.69 -17.86 5.09
N PRO A 143 19.17 -17.70 6.33
CA PRO A 143 19.48 -18.62 7.42
C PRO A 143 18.96 -20.04 7.16
N GLU A 144 19.61 -21.04 7.77
CA GLU A 144 19.23 -22.44 7.62
C GLU A 144 17.76 -22.70 7.98
N GLY A 145 17.06 -23.37 7.07
CA GLY A 145 15.64 -23.71 7.21
C GLY A 145 14.68 -22.58 6.92
N PHE A 146 15.15 -21.39 6.54
CA PHE A 146 14.32 -20.33 5.97
C PHE A 146 14.33 -20.39 4.44
N THR A 147 13.27 -19.87 3.83
CA THR A 147 13.09 -19.72 2.39
C THR A 147 12.85 -18.27 2.04
N THR A 148 12.97 -17.91 0.76
CA THR A 148 12.68 -16.58 0.22
C THR A 148 11.63 -16.67 -0.87
N GLY A 149 11.00 -15.54 -1.19
CA GLY A 149 9.97 -15.46 -2.22
C GLY A 149 8.58 -15.79 -1.69
N PRO A 150 7.60 -15.92 -2.58
CA PRO A 150 6.23 -16.17 -2.18
C PRO A 150 6.08 -17.46 -1.39
N ILE A 151 5.31 -17.38 -0.32
CA ILE A 151 4.87 -18.54 0.48
C ILE A 151 3.51 -19.03 -0.05
N ASP A 152 3.13 -20.26 0.30
CA ASP A 152 1.85 -20.84 -0.11
C ASP A 152 0.92 -20.96 1.11
N LEU A 153 -0.01 -20.02 1.24
CA LEU A 153 -1.04 -20.02 2.29
C LEU A 153 -2.29 -20.81 1.88
N ARG A 154 -2.27 -21.45 0.74
CA ARG A 154 -3.38 -22.28 0.21
C ARG A 154 -4.69 -21.50 0.14
N THR A 155 -4.60 -20.25 -0.33
CA THR A 155 -5.69 -19.27 -0.31
C THR A 155 -5.93 -18.67 -1.68
N ASN A 156 -7.18 -18.23 -1.93
CA ASN A 156 -7.56 -17.47 -3.12
C ASN A 156 -7.99 -16.03 -2.75
N GLY A 157 -7.82 -15.63 -1.50
CA GLY A 157 -8.21 -14.30 -1.03
C GLY A 157 -7.19 -13.23 -1.44
N THR A 158 -7.62 -12.10 -1.96
CA THR A 158 -6.74 -11.02 -2.44
C THR A 158 -5.75 -10.54 -1.37
N LEU A 159 -6.22 -10.31 -0.14
CA LEU A 159 -5.36 -9.87 0.96
C LEU A 159 -4.36 -10.95 1.37
N SER A 160 -4.80 -12.19 1.45
CA SER A 160 -3.95 -13.32 1.82
C SER A 160 -2.92 -13.65 0.75
N THR A 161 -3.26 -13.54 -0.54
CA THR A 161 -2.29 -13.56 -1.65
C THR A 161 -1.25 -12.44 -1.52
N GLY A 162 -1.66 -11.26 -1.03
CA GLY A 162 -0.72 -10.19 -0.70
C GLY A 162 0.31 -10.60 0.36
N TYR A 163 -0.08 -11.37 1.37
CA TYR A 163 0.88 -11.91 2.35
C TYR A 163 1.85 -12.92 1.74
N GLU A 164 1.40 -13.73 0.76
CA GLU A 164 2.27 -14.67 0.06
C GLU A 164 3.40 -13.94 -0.68
N PHE A 165 3.06 -12.94 -1.48
CA PHE A 165 4.04 -12.14 -2.25
C PHE A 165 4.88 -11.21 -1.39
N GLY A 166 4.41 -10.81 -0.22
CA GLY A 166 5.10 -9.91 0.71
C GLY A 166 6.19 -10.55 1.54
N SER A 167 6.34 -11.87 1.48
CA SER A 167 7.30 -12.62 2.28
C SER A 167 8.74 -12.34 1.88
N ILE A 168 9.58 -11.98 2.86
CA ILE A 168 11.01 -11.72 2.71
C ILE A 168 11.78 -12.98 3.05
N TRP A 169 11.74 -13.38 4.32
CA TRP A 169 12.23 -14.67 4.82
C TRP A 169 11.09 -15.39 5.52
N ALA A 170 10.89 -16.65 5.23
CA ALA A 170 9.85 -17.47 5.82
C ALA A 170 10.32 -18.85 6.21
N LYS A 171 9.70 -19.39 7.25
CA LYS A 171 9.85 -20.76 7.67
C LYS A 171 8.49 -21.40 7.90
N GLU A 172 8.23 -22.51 7.25
CA GLU A 172 6.99 -23.28 7.38
C GLU A 172 7.10 -24.30 8.49
N TYR A 173 6.02 -24.45 9.24
CA TYR A 173 5.82 -25.53 10.21
C TYR A 173 4.50 -26.22 9.93
N PHE A 174 4.53 -27.52 9.74
CA PHE A 174 3.34 -28.32 9.49
C PHE A 174 2.58 -28.63 10.78
N ALA A 175 1.27 -28.76 10.68
CA ALA A 175 0.40 -28.98 11.85
C ALA A 175 0.72 -30.28 12.60
N ASP A 176 1.22 -31.31 11.91
CA ASP A 176 1.64 -32.60 12.41
C ASP A 176 3.11 -32.65 12.88
N ASP A 177 3.94 -31.66 12.52
CA ASP A 177 5.35 -31.53 12.93
C ASP A 177 5.68 -30.13 13.45
N LEU A 178 5.04 -29.74 14.54
CA LEU A 178 5.21 -28.42 15.14
C LEU A 178 6.56 -28.30 15.86
N PRO A 179 7.21 -27.12 15.79
CA PRO A 179 8.49 -26.89 16.43
C PRO A 179 8.36 -26.96 17.96
N SER A 180 9.47 -27.32 18.62
CA SER A 180 9.60 -27.07 20.05
C SER A 180 9.56 -25.56 20.34
N GLN A 181 9.21 -25.18 21.56
CA GLN A 181 9.20 -23.78 21.95
C GLN A 181 10.57 -23.11 21.77
N ALA A 182 11.64 -23.80 22.14
CA ALA A 182 13.01 -23.30 21.99
C ALA A 182 13.41 -23.09 20.51
N LYS A 183 12.96 -23.97 19.60
CA LYS A 183 13.19 -23.83 18.17
C LYS A 183 12.45 -22.61 17.60
N LEU A 184 11.18 -22.45 17.96
CA LEU A 184 10.39 -21.30 17.52
C LEU A 184 10.95 -19.98 18.06
N GLU A 185 11.39 -19.95 19.34
CA GLU A 185 12.04 -18.79 19.95
C GLU A 185 13.34 -18.41 19.20
N ASN A 186 14.18 -19.41 18.86
CA ASN A 186 15.38 -19.16 18.06
C ASN A 186 15.06 -18.61 16.65
N ASP A 187 14.03 -19.15 15.99
CA ASP A 187 13.63 -18.70 14.66
C ASP A 187 13.02 -17.28 14.70
N VAL A 188 12.28 -16.93 15.75
CA VAL A 188 11.82 -15.55 16.01
C VAL A 188 13.02 -14.62 16.23
N ARG A 189 14.03 -15.03 17.01
CA ARG A 189 15.24 -14.24 17.25
C ARG A 189 16.00 -13.93 15.95
N ILE A 190 16.11 -14.91 15.05
CA ILE A 190 16.71 -14.73 13.73
C ILE A 190 15.94 -13.63 12.93
N LEU A 191 14.62 -13.69 12.91
CA LEU A 191 13.82 -12.68 12.22
C LEU A 191 13.84 -11.32 12.92
N LEU A 192 13.96 -11.24 14.25
CA LEU A 192 14.14 -9.98 14.98
C LEU A 192 15.45 -9.30 14.59
N GLN A 193 16.52 -10.06 14.42
CA GLN A 193 17.80 -9.54 13.94
C GLN A 193 17.67 -9.01 12.51
N ALA A 194 17.12 -9.80 11.58
CA ALA A 194 16.88 -9.37 10.20
C ALA A 194 15.98 -8.11 10.14
N TYR A 195 14.95 -8.06 10.97
CA TYR A 195 14.08 -6.89 11.08
C TYR A 195 14.86 -5.65 11.56
N SER A 196 15.78 -5.81 12.53
CA SER A 196 16.61 -4.69 13.00
C SER A 196 17.56 -4.17 11.94
N GLU A 197 18.18 -5.04 11.16
CA GLU A 197 19.05 -4.66 10.04
C GLU A 197 18.30 -3.88 8.94
N LEU A 198 17.05 -4.26 8.66
CA LEU A 198 16.23 -3.56 7.68
C LEU A 198 15.74 -2.19 8.17
N TRP A 199 15.35 -2.02 9.45
CA TRP A 199 14.83 -0.72 9.90
C TRP A 199 15.89 0.38 9.97
N GLU A 200 17.14 0.04 10.12
CA GLU A 200 18.24 1.01 10.08
C GLU A 200 18.35 1.66 8.69
N LYS A 201 18.05 0.90 7.62
CA LYS A 201 18.06 1.37 6.23
C LYS A 201 16.71 1.93 5.79
N TYR A 202 15.62 1.33 6.22
CA TYR A 202 14.25 1.60 5.79
C TYR A 202 13.33 1.88 6.97
N PRO A 203 13.48 3.04 7.66
CA PRO A 203 12.82 3.31 8.95
C PRO A 203 11.29 3.42 8.89
N HIS A 204 10.67 3.39 7.70
CA HIS A 204 9.21 3.56 7.57
C HIS A 204 8.57 2.47 6.72
N SER A 205 9.08 2.16 5.54
CA SER A 205 8.46 1.21 4.62
C SER A 205 9.44 0.76 3.54
N LEU A 206 9.35 -0.51 3.15
CA LEU A 206 10.07 -1.04 1.99
C LEU A 206 9.44 -0.58 0.66
N VAL A 207 8.20 -0.12 0.67
CA VAL A 207 7.57 0.53 -0.49
C VAL A 207 8.42 1.70 -1.01
N ASP A 208 9.12 2.38 -0.12
CA ASP A 208 9.95 3.53 -0.46
C ASP A 208 11.34 3.12 -1.00
N ALA A 209 11.72 1.86 -0.87
CA ALA A 209 13.02 1.35 -1.30
C ALA A 209 13.08 1.06 -2.82
N ASN A 210 11.95 0.73 -3.46
CA ASN A 210 11.90 0.36 -4.87
C ASN A 210 10.70 1.03 -5.56
N THR A 211 10.81 2.34 -5.80
CA THR A 211 9.66 3.20 -6.12
C THR A 211 9.58 3.71 -7.54
N GLU A 212 10.43 3.24 -8.44
CA GLU A 212 10.30 3.58 -9.85
C GLU A 212 9.13 2.81 -10.47
N ILE A 213 8.01 3.52 -10.59
CA ILE A 213 6.99 3.13 -11.56
C ILE A 213 7.28 3.95 -12.81
N SER A 214 7.55 3.27 -13.91
CA SER A 214 7.56 3.93 -15.20
C SER A 214 6.20 4.61 -15.46
N ASN A 215 6.19 5.66 -16.24
CA ASN A 215 4.92 6.32 -16.57
C ASN A 215 3.91 5.34 -17.21
N ASP A 216 4.40 4.37 -17.98
CA ASP A 216 3.58 3.32 -18.59
C ASP A 216 2.95 2.36 -17.56
N GLU A 217 3.69 1.99 -16.51
CA GLU A 217 3.15 1.18 -15.41
C GLU A 217 2.10 1.95 -14.62
N PHE A 218 2.32 3.24 -14.37
CA PHE A 218 1.34 4.10 -13.72
C PHE A 218 0.05 4.23 -14.54
N VAL A 219 0.15 4.47 -15.84
CA VAL A 219 -1.02 4.51 -16.75
C VAL A 219 -1.76 3.18 -16.72
N LYS A 220 -1.06 2.03 -16.77
CA LYS A 220 -1.70 0.71 -16.65
C LYS A 220 -2.41 0.49 -15.32
N ALA A 221 -1.85 0.99 -14.21
CA ALA A 221 -2.49 0.93 -12.90
C ALA A 221 -3.77 1.78 -12.86
N VAL A 222 -3.72 3.00 -13.39
CA VAL A 222 -4.91 3.86 -13.55
C VAL A 222 -5.97 3.16 -14.41
N GLU A 223 -5.60 2.59 -15.56
CA GLU A 223 -6.53 1.84 -16.42
C GLU A 223 -7.22 0.67 -15.71
N ALA A 224 -6.45 -0.12 -14.96
CA ALA A 224 -6.98 -1.28 -14.24
C ALA A 224 -8.03 -0.86 -13.20
N THR A 225 -7.81 0.29 -12.57
CA THR A 225 -8.63 0.81 -11.47
C THR A 225 -9.90 1.51 -11.97
N LEU A 226 -9.88 2.09 -13.19
CA LEU A 226 -11.01 2.88 -13.74
C LEU A 226 -12.37 2.18 -13.72
N LYS A 227 -12.41 0.84 -13.82
CA LYS A 227 -13.66 0.07 -13.85
C LYS A 227 -14.31 -0.11 -12.47
N THR A 228 -13.54 0.04 -11.42
CA THR A 228 -13.94 -0.30 -10.04
C THR A 228 -14.03 0.90 -9.11
N VAL A 229 -13.41 2.03 -9.47
CA VAL A 229 -13.45 3.22 -8.63
C VAL A 229 -14.83 3.89 -8.64
N PRO A 230 -15.35 4.32 -7.48
CA PRO A 230 -16.51 5.19 -7.39
C PRO A 230 -16.29 6.52 -8.13
N LYS A 231 -17.37 7.10 -8.63
CA LYS A 231 -17.38 8.44 -9.27
C LYS A 231 -17.50 9.59 -8.23
N GLU A 232 -16.88 9.40 -7.08
CA GLU A 232 -16.91 10.35 -5.96
C GLU A 232 -15.49 10.52 -5.43
N PRO A 233 -15.14 11.68 -4.86
CA PRO A 233 -13.87 11.86 -4.18
C PRO A 233 -13.68 10.83 -3.05
N SER A 234 -12.43 10.40 -2.84
CA SER A 234 -12.11 9.39 -1.82
C SER A 234 -12.26 9.91 -0.38
N THR A 235 -12.11 11.22 -0.20
CA THR A 235 -12.14 11.91 1.09
C THR A 235 -12.71 13.31 0.93
N ASN A 236 -13.06 13.97 2.05
CA ASN A 236 -13.47 15.37 2.09
C ASN A 236 -12.46 16.20 2.91
N GLY A 237 -12.30 17.47 2.55
CA GLY A 237 -11.43 18.41 3.26
C GLY A 237 -9.93 18.21 3.04
N PRO A 238 -9.07 18.97 3.74
CA PRO A 238 -7.64 18.91 3.61
C PRO A 238 -7.06 17.54 3.97
N GLN A 239 -6.11 17.04 3.18
CA GLN A 239 -5.41 15.77 3.40
C GLN A 239 -3.94 16.01 3.74
N PRO A 240 -3.30 15.14 4.52
CA PRO A 240 -1.86 15.25 4.79
C PRO A 240 -1.05 15.11 3.49
N PRO A 241 0.11 15.78 3.37
CA PRO A 241 0.97 15.67 2.21
C PRO A 241 1.36 14.22 1.92
N PRO A 242 1.48 13.82 0.62
CA PRO A 242 1.97 12.51 0.25
C PRO A 242 3.43 12.35 0.70
N ARG A 243 3.85 11.11 0.95
CA ARG A 243 5.22 10.81 1.37
C ARG A 243 6.20 11.10 0.25
N LYS A 244 7.40 11.52 0.62
CA LYS A 244 8.53 11.57 -0.31
C LYS A 244 9.05 10.17 -0.57
N ILE A 245 9.43 9.92 -1.81
CA ILE A 245 10.01 8.66 -2.28
C ILE A 245 11.26 8.96 -3.09
N LYS A 246 12.20 8.02 -3.15
CA LYS A 246 13.33 8.12 -4.07
C LYS A 246 12.90 7.58 -5.43
N SER A 247 13.13 8.36 -6.50
CA SER A 247 12.95 7.95 -7.88
C SER A 247 14.14 8.45 -8.68
N SER A 248 14.80 7.56 -9.42
CA SER A 248 16.03 7.86 -10.20
C SER A 248 17.08 8.65 -9.40
N GLY A 249 17.25 8.31 -8.11
CA GLY A 249 18.20 8.98 -7.21
C GLY A 249 17.76 10.35 -6.68
N ARG A 250 16.54 10.83 -7.02
CA ARG A 250 15.96 12.08 -6.53
C ARG A 250 14.79 11.83 -5.60
N GLU A 251 14.58 12.71 -4.61
CA GLU A 251 13.37 12.70 -3.80
C GLU A 251 12.20 13.31 -4.58
N VAL A 252 11.14 12.54 -4.77
CA VAL A 252 9.87 12.99 -5.38
C VAL A 252 8.71 12.64 -4.45
N PHE A 253 7.57 13.33 -4.62
CA PHE A 253 6.36 12.99 -3.89
C PHE A 253 5.62 11.84 -4.58
N SER A 254 5.07 10.90 -3.80
CA SER A 254 4.29 9.78 -4.34
C SER A 254 2.98 10.27 -4.93
N ARG A 255 2.54 9.65 -6.03
CA ARG A 255 1.23 9.85 -6.66
C ARG A 255 0.39 8.58 -6.59
N SER A 256 -0.91 8.71 -6.36
CA SER A 256 -1.84 7.59 -6.23
C SER A 256 -2.55 7.30 -7.56
N ALA A 257 -2.44 6.07 -8.05
CA ALA A 257 -3.19 5.62 -9.21
C ALA A 257 -4.71 5.62 -8.94
N ASN A 258 -5.14 5.36 -7.68
CA ASN A 258 -6.55 5.41 -7.28
C ASN A 258 -7.12 6.82 -7.36
N VAL A 259 -6.41 7.85 -6.87
CA VAL A 259 -6.82 9.25 -6.95
C VAL A 259 -6.93 9.68 -8.42
N SER A 260 -5.91 9.35 -9.23
CA SER A 260 -5.92 9.63 -10.67
C SER A 260 -7.07 8.93 -11.41
N ALA A 261 -7.32 7.66 -11.10
CA ALA A 261 -8.42 6.90 -11.71
C ALA A 261 -9.80 7.48 -11.32
N ARG A 262 -9.99 7.90 -10.06
CA ARG A 262 -11.22 8.57 -9.63
C ARG A 262 -11.45 9.89 -10.37
N ALA A 263 -10.43 10.73 -10.47
CA ALA A 263 -10.52 12.01 -11.20
C ALA A 263 -10.90 11.79 -12.67
N ILE A 264 -10.31 10.79 -13.34
CA ILE A 264 -10.68 10.40 -14.71
C ILE A 264 -12.11 9.86 -14.76
N SER A 265 -12.50 8.98 -13.83
CA SER A 265 -13.86 8.42 -13.76
C SER A 265 -14.91 9.51 -13.58
N MET A 266 -14.66 10.49 -12.71
CA MET A 266 -15.52 11.64 -12.46
C MET A 266 -15.65 12.54 -13.71
N SER A 267 -14.64 12.63 -14.58
CA SER A 267 -14.68 13.39 -15.82
C SER A 267 -15.53 12.75 -16.92
N ASN A 268 -15.94 11.50 -16.77
CA ASN A 268 -16.62 10.71 -17.81
C ASN A 268 -15.86 10.67 -19.15
N GLY A 269 -14.52 10.76 -19.14
CA GLY A 269 -13.71 10.82 -20.35
C GLY A 269 -13.76 12.17 -21.08
N VAL A 270 -14.29 13.21 -20.44
CA VAL A 270 -14.34 14.56 -21.03
C VAL A 270 -13.08 15.32 -20.67
N CYS A 271 -12.40 15.87 -21.69
CA CYS A 271 -11.27 16.77 -21.49
C CYS A 271 -11.70 18.04 -20.77
N ALA A 272 -11.06 18.39 -19.65
CA ALA A 272 -11.42 19.56 -18.85
C ALA A 272 -11.34 20.89 -19.63
N LEU A 273 -10.58 20.95 -20.73
CA LEU A 273 -10.50 22.12 -21.62
C LEU A 273 -11.55 22.12 -22.75
N SER A 274 -12.48 21.15 -22.79
CA SER A 274 -13.49 21.05 -23.87
C SER A 274 -14.48 22.22 -23.94
N GLY A 275 -14.65 22.99 -22.86
CA GLY A 275 -15.47 24.20 -22.83
C GLY A 275 -14.71 25.49 -23.12
N GLY A 276 -13.45 25.45 -23.54
CA GLY A 276 -12.59 26.65 -23.65
C GLY A 276 -11.37 26.48 -24.55
N ALA A 277 -10.20 26.81 -24.06
CA ALA A 277 -8.97 27.01 -24.82
C ALA A 277 -8.15 25.71 -25.06
N GLY A 278 -8.74 24.63 -25.54
CA GLY A 278 -8.03 23.36 -25.75
C GLY A 278 -8.28 22.69 -27.10
N VAL A 279 -7.45 21.69 -27.44
CA VAL A 279 -7.60 20.81 -28.61
C VAL A 279 -8.19 19.49 -28.12
N HIS A 280 -9.33 19.06 -28.70
CA HIS A 280 -10.15 18.02 -28.10
C HIS A 280 -10.28 16.72 -28.91
N SER A 281 -9.52 16.55 -29.99
CA SER A 281 -9.46 15.27 -30.69
C SER A 281 -8.78 14.22 -29.82
N SER A 282 -9.49 13.13 -29.52
CA SER A 282 -9.00 12.00 -28.77
C SER A 282 -9.62 10.72 -29.33
N PHE A 283 -9.06 9.59 -28.95
CA PHE A 283 -9.49 8.26 -29.40
C PHE A 283 -10.21 7.51 -28.25
N LEU A 284 -10.87 6.40 -28.58
CA LEU A 284 -11.48 5.57 -27.56
C LEU A 284 -10.44 4.62 -26.95
N TRP A 285 -10.47 4.53 -25.64
CA TRP A 285 -9.62 3.61 -24.89
C TRP A 285 -10.05 2.16 -25.17
N LYS A 286 -9.14 1.34 -25.71
CA LYS A 286 -9.42 -0.03 -26.13
C LYS A 286 -10.09 -0.90 -25.06
N LYS A 287 -9.68 -0.74 -23.79
CA LYS A 287 -10.17 -1.57 -22.67
C LYS A 287 -11.47 -1.09 -22.06
N THR A 288 -11.75 0.20 -22.09
CA THR A 288 -12.90 0.81 -21.40
C THR A 288 -13.98 1.29 -22.34
N GLY A 289 -13.65 1.53 -23.63
CA GLY A 289 -14.54 2.18 -24.59
C GLY A 289 -14.80 3.67 -24.33
N MET A 290 -14.24 4.23 -23.27
CA MET A 290 -14.31 5.66 -22.96
C MET A 290 -13.34 6.46 -23.83
N THR A 291 -13.61 7.75 -24.00
CA THR A 291 -12.65 8.66 -24.62
C THR A 291 -11.36 8.72 -23.80
N TYR A 292 -10.22 8.60 -24.45
CA TYR A 292 -8.92 8.61 -23.78
C TYR A 292 -8.62 10.00 -23.21
N VAL A 293 -8.39 10.06 -21.91
CA VAL A 293 -7.90 11.21 -21.18
C VAL A 293 -6.82 10.79 -20.19
N GLU A 294 -5.90 11.72 -19.91
CA GLU A 294 -4.78 11.55 -19.00
C GLU A 294 -4.99 12.40 -17.74
N ALA A 295 -4.60 11.88 -16.59
CA ALA A 295 -4.64 12.61 -15.32
C ALA A 295 -3.48 13.61 -15.27
N HIS A 296 -3.77 14.87 -14.96
CA HIS A 296 -2.80 15.93 -14.84
C HIS A 296 -3.01 16.73 -13.55
N HIS A 297 -1.99 16.86 -12.71
CA HIS A 297 -2.04 17.72 -11.52
C HIS A 297 -1.98 19.19 -11.95
N LEU A 298 -3.09 19.92 -11.72
CA LEU A 298 -3.17 21.36 -12.08
C LEU A 298 -2.14 22.17 -11.29
N VAL A 299 -2.04 21.99 -10.00
CA VAL A 299 -0.89 22.42 -9.21
C VAL A 299 0.12 21.28 -9.24
N PRO A 300 1.30 21.43 -9.86
CA PRO A 300 2.25 20.36 -10.07
C PRO A 300 2.69 19.69 -8.76
N LEU A 301 2.68 18.37 -8.70
CA LEU A 301 3.05 17.60 -7.49
C LEU A 301 4.48 17.90 -7.03
N SER A 302 5.39 18.28 -7.92
CA SER A 302 6.75 18.76 -7.59
C SER A 302 6.77 19.99 -6.68
N LYS A 303 5.66 20.72 -6.58
CA LYS A 303 5.49 21.88 -5.69
C LYS A 303 4.91 21.54 -4.31
N GLN A 304 4.70 20.25 -4.00
CA GLN A 304 4.11 19.81 -2.73
C GLN A 304 4.78 20.44 -1.50
N GLY A 305 6.09 20.64 -1.52
CA GLY A 305 6.80 21.29 -0.39
C GLY A 305 6.39 22.74 -0.09
N GLN A 306 5.61 23.39 -0.97
CA GLN A 306 5.07 24.72 -0.78
C GLN A 306 3.65 24.73 -0.19
N PHE A 307 3.04 23.55 -0.01
CA PHE A 307 1.67 23.40 0.45
C PHE A 307 1.60 22.53 1.72
N PRO A 308 0.82 22.93 2.73
CA PRO A 308 0.64 22.18 3.96
C PRO A 308 -0.23 20.94 3.79
N HIS A 309 -1.00 20.85 2.70
CA HIS A 309 -1.92 19.76 2.40
C HIS A 309 -1.55 19.07 1.09
N SER A 310 -2.06 17.84 0.92
CA SER A 310 -1.76 17.01 -0.26
C SER A 310 -2.20 17.66 -1.56
N LEU A 311 -1.28 17.73 -2.52
CA LEU A 311 -1.56 18.05 -3.91
C LEU A 311 -2.07 16.82 -4.70
N ASP A 312 -1.95 15.60 -4.15
CA ASP A 312 -2.46 14.37 -4.76
C ASP A 312 -3.89 14.09 -4.27
N VAL A 313 -4.82 14.91 -4.74
CA VAL A 313 -6.27 14.84 -4.48
C VAL A 313 -7.04 15.03 -5.78
N GLU A 314 -8.25 14.47 -5.87
CA GLU A 314 -9.06 14.46 -7.08
C GLU A 314 -9.36 15.87 -7.61
N GLU A 315 -9.54 16.85 -6.72
CA GLU A 315 -9.81 18.24 -7.05
C GLU A 315 -8.62 18.95 -7.73
N ASN A 316 -7.41 18.49 -7.46
CA ASN A 316 -6.20 19.00 -8.12
C ASN A 316 -5.89 18.26 -9.43
N ILE A 317 -6.58 17.15 -9.71
CA ILE A 317 -6.35 16.39 -10.94
C ILE A 317 -7.41 16.77 -11.97
N VAL A 318 -6.95 17.20 -13.16
CA VAL A 318 -7.78 17.46 -14.33
C VAL A 318 -7.57 16.36 -15.37
N ALA A 319 -8.67 15.86 -15.93
CA ALA A 319 -8.62 14.92 -17.05
C ALA A 319 -8.41 15.69 -18.36
N LEU A 320 -7.37 15.39 -19.10
CA LEU A 320 -7.02 16.08 -20.34
C LEU A 320 -6.85 15.08 -21.48
N CYS A 321 -7.31 15.44 -22.71
CA CYS A 321 -6.90 14.65 -23.86
C CYS A 321 -5.38 14.74 -24.05
N ALA A 322 -4.77 13.76 -24.74
CA ALA A 322 -3.32 13.69 -24.92
C ALA A 322 -2.71 14.99 -25.46
N ASN A 323 -3.39 15.67 -26.39
CA ASN A 323 -2.91 16.93 -26.96
C ASN A 323 -2.91 18.08 -25.93
N CYS A 324 -3.99 18.22 -25.15
CA CYS A 324 -4.09 19.24 -24.11
C CYS A 324 -3.11 18.97 -22.96
N HIS A 325 -2.87 17.71 -22.61
CA HIS A 325 -1.87 17.32 -21.62
C HIS A 325 -0.46 17.70 -22.08
N ARG A 326 -0.10 17.34 -23.32
CA ARG A 326 1.18 17.71 -23.94
C ARG A 326 1.35 19.23 -24.09
N LEU A 327 0.26 19.96 -24.40
CA LEU A 327 0.29 21.42 -24.45
C LEU A 327 0.75 22.01 -23.09
N LEU A 328 0.20 21.54 -21.96
CA LEU A 328 0.60 22.06 -20.65
C LEU A 328 2.05 21.74 -20.32
N HIS A 329 2.57 20.59 -20.74
CA HIS A 329 3.97 20.22 -20.49
C HIS A 329 4.96 20.93 -21.43
N HIS A 330 4.71 20.93 -22.74
CA HIS A 330 5.73 21.23 -23.74
C HIS A 330 5.50 22.53 -24.54
N ALA A 331 4.32 23.16 -24.47
CA ALA A 331 4.08 24.39 -25.22
C ALA A 331 4.83 25.60 -24.61
N ARG A 332 5.02 26.63 -25.41
CA ARG A 332 5.56 27.90 -24.95
C ARG A 332 4.67 28.54 -23.88
N ALA A 333 5.24 29.28 -22.96
CA ALA A 333 4.55 29.89 -21.84
C ALA A 333 3.32 30.75 -22.24
N ASP A 334 3.41 31.47 -23.35
CA ASP A 334 2.31 32.27 -23.89
C ASP A 334 1.09 31.42 -24.28
N GLN A 335 1.32 30.22 -24.83
CA GLN A 335 0.27 29.30 -25.25
C GLN A 335 -0.41 28.58 -24.06
N LYS A 336 0.24 28.52 -22.91
CA LYS A 336 -0.30 27.91 -21.66
C LYS A 336 -1.22 28.89 -20.90
N ASN A 337 -1.16 30.19 -21.15
CA ASN A 337 -1.83 31.21 -20.35
C ASN A 337 -3.34 31.07 -20.27
N ASP A 338 -4.02 30.87 -21.40
CA ASP A 338 -5.49 30.72 -21.43
C ASP A 338 -5.97 29.37 -20.96
N PRO A 339 -5.33 28.23 -21.33
CA PRO A 339 -5.60 26.95 -20.71
C PRO A 339 -5.47 26.94 -19.19
N LEU A 340 -4.39 27.50 -18.63
CA LEU A 340 -4.20 27.57 -17.17
C LEU A 340 -5.21 28.48 -16.49
N ARG A 341 -5.57 29.63 -17.09
CA ARG A 341 -6.62 30.50 -16.57
C ARG A 341 -7.95 29.75 -16.50
N PHE A 342 -8.32 29.06 -17.58
CA PHE A 342 -9.56 28.31 -17.65
C PHE A 342 -9.62 27.19 -16.60
N LEU A 343 -8.59 26.35 -16.48
CA LEU A 343 -8.51 25.28 -15.52
C LEU A 343 -8.48 25.80 -14.06
N TRP A 344 -7.79 26.92 -13.82
CA TRP A 344 -7.79 27.57 -12.51
C TRP A 344 -9.19 28.06 -12.12
N GLN A 345 -9.91 28.72 -13.02
CA GLN A 345 -11.27 29.16 -12.78
C GLN A 345 -12.21 27.98 -12.49
N LEU A 346 -12.02 26.86 -13.18
CA LEU A 346 -12.79 25.63 -13.00
C LEU A 346 -12.55 25.01 -11.63
N ARG A 347 -11.32 25.08 -11.08
CA ARG A 347 -10.90 24.30 -9.91
C ARG A 347 -10.60 25.13 -8.65
N LYS A 348 -10.51 26.44 -8.71
CA LYS A 348 -10.08 27.28 -7.58
C LYS A 348 -10.90 27.08 -6.31
N ASN A 349 -12.21 26.87 -6.41
CA ASN A 349 -13.10 26.67 -5.25
C ASN A 349 -12.93 25.27 -4.67
N ASP A 350 -12.79 24.25 -5.53
CA ASP A 350 -12.56 22.86 -5.13
C ASP A 350 -11.19 22.72 -4.45
N LEU A 351 -10.16 23.37 -5.02
CA LEU A 351 -8.83 23.43 -4.40
C LEU A 351 -8.86 24.11 -3.03
N ALA A 352 -9.58 25.24 -2.91
CA ALA A 352 -9.71 25.97 -1.64
C ALA A 352 -10.41 25.09 -0.57
N ALA A 353 -11.41 24.28 -0.92
CA ALA A 353 -12.06 23.33 -0.03
C ALA A 353 -11.10 22.24 0.48
N ARG A 354 -10.02 21.96 -0.27
CA ARG A 354 -8.91 21.07 0.14
C ARG A 354 -7.80 21.80 0.91
N GLY A 355 -7.95 23.08 1.21
CA GLY A 355 -6.91 23.91 1.83
C GLY A 355 -5.75 24.25 0.87
N LEU A 356 -5.96 24.10 -0.43
CA LEU A 356 -5.00 24.39 -1.49
C LEU A 356 -5.31 25.75 -2.12
N VAL A 357 -4.86 26.83 -1.51
CA VAL A 357 -5.04 28.18 -2.02
C VAL A 357 -3.86 28.51 -2.94
N VAL A 358 -4.15 28.81 -4.20
CA VAL A 358 -3.14 29.21 -5.20
C VAL A 358 -3.72 30.30 -6.10
N GLU A 359 -2.99 31.41 -6.25
CA GLU A 359 -3.37 32.47 -7.15
C GLU A 359 -2.98 32.15 -8.60
N LEU A 360 -3.76 32.65 -9.57
CA LEU A 360 -3.52 32.38 -11.00
C LEU A 360 -2.08 32.73 -11.45
N ASN A 361 -1.53 33.82 -10.95
CA ASN A 361 -0.17 34.24 -11.31
C ASN A 361 0.90 33.32 -10.71
N GLU A 362 0.63 32.74 -9.52
CA GLU A 362 1.50 31.75 -8.91
C GLU A 362 1.45 30.44 -9.68
N LEU A 363 0.24 29.98 -10.03
CA LEU A 363 0.06 28.79 -10.87
C LEU A 363 0.82 28.94 -12.19
N LYS A 364 0.68 30.06 -12.91
CA LYS A 364 1.41 30.32 -14.16
C LYS A 364 2.94 30.27 -14.00
N LYS A 365 3.47 30.81 -12.90
CA LYS A 365 4.91 30.75 -12.60
C LYS A 365 5.41 29.31 -12.41
N MET A 366 4.58 28.41 -11.88
CA MET A 366 4.92 26.99 -11.74
C MET A 366 5.13 26.29 -13.09
N TYR A 367 4.38 26.71 -14.13
CA TYR A 367 4.49 26.17 -15.48
C TYR A 367 5.56 26.81 -16.35
N GLY A 368 6.04 28.00 -15.99
CA GLY A 368 7.11 28.69 -16.73
C GLY A 368 8.52 28.17 -16.44
N LYS A 369 8.70 27.40 -15.35
CA LYS A 369 9.99 26.81 -14.94
C LYS A 369 10.12 25.31 -15.26
N LEU A 370 9.08 24.65 -15.76
CA LEU A 370 9.07 23.22 -16.05
C LEU A 370 9.63 22.84 -17.43
N ALA A 371 10.01 23.83 -18.25
CA ALA A 371 10.60 23.59 -19.57
C ALA A 371 12.07 23.12 -19.53
N ASP A 372 12.72 23.15 -18.36
CA ASP A 372 14.15 22.85 -18.20
C ASP A 372 14.44 21.58 -17.39
N GLU A 373 13.42 20.75 -17.07
CA GLU A 373 13.57 19.55 -16.20
C GLU A 373 13.00 18.27 -16.83
N ASP A 374 13.15 18.05 -18.13
CA ASP A 374 12.95 16.74 -18.79
C ASP A 374 14.29 16.01 -19.00
#